data_3f6102ce0d35bc2973c3a861a526de68
#
_entry.id   3f6102ce0d35bc2973c3a861a526de68
#
_cell.length_a   1.000
_cell.length_b   1.000
_cell.length_c   1.000
_cell.angle_alpha   90.00
_cell.angle_beta   90.00
_cell.angle_gamma   90.00
#
_symmetry.space_group_name_H-M   'P 1'
#
loop_
_entity.id
_entity.type
_entity.pdbx_description
1 polymer ?
#
loop_
_entity_poly.entity_id
_entity_poly.type
_entity_poly.pdbx_seq_one_letter_code
_entity_poly.pdbx_strand_id
1 'polypeptide(L)'
;DCVPLTGDLRDRLMVERGESDVTAATVSAPAGPMLSATALERLRDMARQEQAPADLLRKSDLDLLAALDVLRDGLITKAGLLLAGHAEAIARHLPNFSWTHERMKSATVYVDRADGRDTRESALPLALAAIEARINADNPITTVEHGLYHFEFRAYPGVALREALLNALCHL
;
A
#
# COMPACT_ATOMS: atom_id res chain seq x y z
N ASP A 1 42.01 6.82 13.76
CA ASP A 1 41.79 5.58 12.97
C ASP A 1 40.35 5.53 12.49
N CYS A 2 40.17 5.54 11.17
CA CYS A 2 38.84 5.37 10.58
C CYS A 2 38.45 3.89 10.66
N VAL A 3 37.39 3.59 11.39
CA VAL A 3 36.83 2.24 11.42
C VAL A 3 35.97 2.05 10.16
N PRO A 4 36.19 0.98 9.36
CA PRO A 4 35.34 0.70 8.20
C PRO A 4 33.89 0.52 8.63
N LEU A 5 32.95 1.13 7.88
CA LEU A 5 31.53 0.92 8.09
C LEU A 5 31.21 -0.57 7.91
N THR A 6 30.48 -1.15 8.85
CA THR A 6 29.91 -2.49 8.67
C THR A 6 28.92 -2.48 7.49
N GLY A 7 28.76 -3.62 6.79
CA GLY A 7 27.87 -3.71 5.61
C GLY A 7 26.47 -3.17 5.91
N ASP A 8 25.91 -3.55 7.05
CA ASP A 8 24.56 -3.11 7.48
C ASP A 8 24.45 -1.58 7.67
N LEU A 9 25.47 -0.94 8.27
CA LEU A 9 25.48 0.51 8.44
C LEU A 9 25.69 1.24 7.11
N ARG A 10 26.51 0.70 6.22
CA ARG A 10 26.68 1.21 4.86
C ARG A 10 25.37 1.16 4.09
N ASP A 11 24.67 0.02 4.12
CA ASP A 11 23.42 -0.16 3.40
C ASP A 11 22.35 0.81 3.91
N ARG A 12 22.24 1.03 5.22
CA ARG A 12 21.36 2.05 5.80
C ARG A 12 21.68 3.46 5.31
N LEU A 13 22.97 3.84 5.29
CA LEU A 13 23.38 5.15 4.78
C LEU A 13 23.12 5.33 3.29
N MET A 14 23.23 4.27 2.48
CA MET A 14 22.91 4.29 1.06
C MET A 14 21.41 4.53 0.85
N VAL A 15 20.54 3.90 1.67
CA VAL A 15 19.10 4.12 1.66
C VAL A 15 18.75 5.56 2.08
N GLU A 16 19.31 6.05 3.19
CA GLU A 16 19.08 7.42 3.68
C GLU A 16 19.51 8.50 2.67
N ARG A 17 20.52 8.21 1.84
CA ARG A 17 20.97 9.08 0.76
C ARG A 17 20.16 8.96 -0.53
N GLY A 18 19.20 8.04 -0.60
CA GLY A 18 18.49 7.74 -1.83
C GLY A 18 19.34 7.03 -2.90
N GLU A 19 20.50 6.50 -2.51
CA GLU A 19 21.44 5.79 -3.40
C GLU A 19 21.09 4.31 -3.57
N SER A 20 20.16 3.78 -2.75
CA SER A 20 19.68 2.40 -2.82
C SER A 20 18.17 2.33 -2.57
N ASP A 21 17.46 1.74 -3.51
CA ASP A 21 16.03 1.43 -3.37
C ASP A 21 15.88 0.03 -2.76
N VAL A 22 15.61 -0.02 -1.47
CA VAL A 22 15.39 -1.28 -0.72
C VAL A 22 14.21 -2.07 -1.27
N THR A 23 13.21 -1.38 -1.83
CA THR A 23 11.99 -2.01 -2.33
C THR A 23 12.22 -2.74 -3.66
N ALA A 24 13.27 -2.36 -4.41
CA ALA A 24 13.70 -3.02 -5.63
C ALA A 24 14.42 -4.35 -5.41
N ALA A 25 14.87 -4.62 -4.16
CA ALA A 25 15.52 -5.89 -3.82
C ALA A 25 14.56 -7.07 -3.98
N THR A 26 15.03 -8.17 -4.60
CA THR A 26 14.24 -9.37 -4.78
C THR A 26 14.19 -10.24 -3.53
N VAL A 27 13.08 -10.96 -3.36
CA VAL A 27 12.92 -12.00 -2.34
C VAL A 27 13.45 -13.32 -2.92
N SER A 28 14.32 -14.02 -2.17
CA SER A 28 14.97 -15.27 -2.61
C SER A 28 14.02 -16.47 -2.54
N ALA A 29 12.82 -16.34 -3.15
CA ALA A 29 11.84 -17.41 -3.25
C ALA A 29 10.96 -17.22 -4.50
N PRO A 30 10.39 -18.31 -5.09
CA PRO A 30 9.49 -18.20 -6.23
C PRO A 30 8.28 -17.31 -5.94
N ALA A 31 7.92 -16.45 -6.89
CA ALA A 31 6.83 -15.48 -6.71
C ALA A 31 5.46 -16.15 -6.54
N GLY A 32 5.11 -17.14 -7.36
CA GLY A 32 3.77 -17.72 -7.44
C GLY A 32 3.13 -18.07 -6.08
N PRO A 33 3.80 -18.87 -5.22
CA PRO A 33 3.24 -19.25 -3.92
C PRO A 33 3.03 -18.09 -2.93
N MET A 34 3.63 -16.93 -3.19
CA MET A 34 3.54 -15.76 -2.31
C MET A 34 2.44 -14.78 -2.70
N LEU A 35 1.79 -14.99 -3.85
CA LEU A 35 0.80 -14.07 -4.39
C LEU A 35 -0.57 -14.25 -3.76
N SER A 36 -1.27 -13.15 -3.57
CA SER A 36 -2.67 -13.06 -3.15
C SER A 36 -3.56 -12.76 -4.36
N ALA A 37 -4.45 -13.68 -4.72
CA ALA A 37 -5.43 -13.46 -5.78
C ALA A 37 -6.29 -12.21 -5.52
N THR A 38 -6.72 -12.01 -4.27
CA THR A 38 -7.53 -10.84 -3.87
C THR A 38 -6.76 -9.53 -4.04
N ALA A 39 -5.47 -9.50 -3.68
CA ALA A 39 -4.65 -8.30 -3.86
C ALA A 39 -4.45 -7.97 -5.35
N LEU A 40 -4.20 -9.00 -6.17
CA LEU A 40 -4.04 -8.86 -7.62
C LEU A 40 -5.33 -8.40 -8.31
N GLU A 41 -6.50 -8.95 -7.90
CA GLU A 41 -7.79 -8.50 -8.39
C GLU A 41 -8.02 -7.02 -8.04
N ARG A 42 -7.77 -6.64 -6.78
CA ARG A 42 -7.90 -5.25 -6.35
C ARG A 42 -6.93 -4.32 -7.10
N LEU A 43 -5.70 -4.74 -7.33
CA LEU A 43 -4.74 -4.00 -8.14
C LEU A 43 -5.25 -3.76 -9.56
N ARG A 44 -5.85 -4.79 -10.19
CA ARG A 44 -6.46 -4.66 -11.52
C ARG A 44 -7.67 -3.72 -11.51
N ASP A 45 -8.49 -3.75 -10.47
CA ASP A 45 -9.62 -2.84 -10.34
C ASP A 45 -9.17 -1.38 -10.23
N MET A 46 -8.15 -1.12 -9.42
CA MET A 46 -7.54 0.21 -9.33
C MET A 46 -6.98 0.65 -10.69
N ALA A 47 -6.27 -0.24 -11.38
CA ALA A 47 -5.73 0.05 -12.72
C ALA A 47 -6.84 0.32 -13.77
N ARG A 48 -7.97 -0.37 -13.70
CA ARG A 48 -9.15 -0.08 -14.54
C ARG A 48 -9.73 1.30 -14.26
N GLN A 49 -9.86 1.68 -12.99
CA GLN A 49 -10.35 3.00 -12.58
C GLN A 49 -9.46 4.13 -13.09
N GLU A 50 -8.14 3.88 -13.14
CA GLU A 50 -7.15 4.81 -13.69
C GLU A 50 -6.98 4.69 -15.22
N GLN A 51 -7.88 3.98 -15.90
CA GLN A 51 -7.88 3.83 -17.35
C GLN A 51 -6.58 3.22 -17.91
N ALA A 52 -5.97 2.29 -17.19
CA ALA A 52 -4.78 1.58 -17.66
C ALA A 52 -5.04 0.88 -19.00
N PRO A 53 -4.01 0.73 -19.85
CA PRO A 53 -4.13 0.07 -21.14
C PRO A 53 -4.72 -1.34 -21.04
N ALA A 54 -5.66 -1.68 -21.94
CA ALA A 54 -6.38 -2.95 -21.90
C ALA A 54 -5.47 -4.17 -22.08
N ASP A 55 -4.35 -4.04 -22.78
CA ASP A 55 -3.33 -5.08 -22.93
C ASP A 55 -2.60 -5.37 -21.62
N LEU A 56 -2.36 -4.34 -20.77
CA LEU A 56 -1.82 -4.53 -19.43
C LEU A 56 -2.79 -5.33 -18.55
N LEU A 57 -4.08 -4.96 -18.58
CA LEU A 57 -5.12 -5.60 -17.76
C LEU A 57 -5.39 -7.07 -18.12
N ARG A 58 -5.09 -7.47 -19.38
CA ARG A 58 -5.25 -8.86 -19.87
C ARG A 58 -4.06 -9.78 -19.60
N LYS A 59 -2.95 -9.25 -19.12
CA LYS A 59 -1.76 -10.04 -18.79
C LYS A 59 -2.05 -11.07 -17.69
N SER A 60 -1.32 -12.18 -17.71
CA SER A 60 -1.29 -13.08 -16.55
C SER A 60 -0.79 -12.34 -15.31
N ASP A 61 -0.97 -12.92 -14.12
CA ASP A 61 -0.52 -12.26 -12.87
C ASP A 61 0.99 -12.04 -12.88
N LEU A 62 1.77 -13.02 -13.32
CA LEU A 62 3.23 -12.88 -13.39
C LEU A 62 3.65 -11.87 -14.46
N ASP A 63 3.00 -11.88 -15.63
CA ASP A 63 3.29 -10.93 -16.70
C ASP A 63 2.88 -9.50 -16.33
N LEU A 64 1.81 -9.33 -15.55
CA LEU A 64 1.43 -8.04 -15.00
C LEU A 64 2.51 -7.51 -14.05
N LEU A 65 2.96 -8.34 -13.10
CA LEU A 65 4.00 -7.95 -12.16
C LEU A 65 5.34 -7.68 -12.86
N ALA A 66 5.68 -8.45 -13.90
CA ALA A 66 6.85 -8.17 -14.72
C ALA A 66 6.72 -6.84 -15.49
N ALA A 67 5.55 -6.55 -16.05
CA ALA A 67 5.29 -5.28 -16.74
C ALA A 67 5.34 -4.05 -15.81
N LEU A 68 5.09 -4.24 -14.51
CA LEU A 68 5.24 -3.22 -13.47
C LEU A 68 6.67 -3.13 -12.90
N ASP A 69 7.62 -3.90 -13.45
CA ASP A 69 9.03 -4.02 -12.98
C ASP A 69 9.17 -4.47 -11.51
N VAL A 70 8.20 -5.22 -11.01
CA VAL A 70 8.21 -5.76 -9.65
C VAL A 70 8.40 -7.27 -9.59
N LEU A 71 8.65 -7.91 -10.74
CA LEU A 71 9.05 -9.29 -10.89
C LEU A 71 10.27 -9.36 -11.83
N ARG A 72 11.38 -9.93 -11.37
CA ARG A 72 12.64 -10.04 -12.10
C ARG A 72 13.15 -11.47 -12.05
N ASP A 73 13.40 -12.09 -13.19
CA ASP A 73 13.89 -13.47 -13.30
C ASP A 73 13.07 -14.50 -12.49
N GLY A 74 11.75 -14.32 -12.43
CA GLY A 74 10.83 -15.15 -11.65
C GLY A 74 10.83 -14.90 -10.15
N LEU A 75 11.63 -13.96 -9.65
CA LEU A 75 11.69 -13.53 -8.26
C LEU A 75 10.93 -12.22 -8.07
N ILE A 76 10.08 -12.18 -7.05
CA ILE A 76 9.34 -10.98 -6.71
C ILE A 76 10.22 -9.98 -5.95
N THR A 77 10.11 -8.70 -6.27
CA THR A 77 10.74 -7.64 -5.47
C THR A 77 9.95 -7.40 -4.18
N LYS A 78 10.55 -6.72 -3.21
CA LYS A 78 9.83 -6.30 -1.98
C LYS A 78 8.64 -5.40 -2.32
N ALA A 79 8.78 -4.49 -3.30
CA ALA A 79 7.67 -3.68 -3.81
C ALA A 79 6.55 -4.57 -4.39
N GLY A 80 6.91 -5.57 -5.20
CA GLY A 80 5.95 -6.52 -5.76
C GLY A 80 5.24 -7.33 -4.68
N LEU A 81 5.95 -7.73 -3.63
CA LEU A 81 5.37 -8.42 -2.49
C LEU A 81 4.37 -7.53 -1.74
N LEU A 82 4.68 -6.23 -1.55
CA LEU A 82 3.75 -5.27 -0.97
C LEU A 82 2.52 -5.03 -1.86
N LEU A 83 2.68 -5.07 -3.18
CA LEU A 83 1.56 -4.88 -4.10
C LEU A 83 0.64 -6.10 -4.21
N ALA A 84 1.20 -7.31 -4.17
CA ALA A 84 0.46 -8.51 -4.56
C ALA A 84 0.64 -9.70 -3.62
N GLY A 85 1.40 -9.57 -2.53
CA GLY A 85 1.67 -10.68 -1.61
C GLY A 85 0.50 -10.99 -0.68
N HIS A 86 0.40 -12.26 -0.24
CA HIS A 86 -0.49 -12.60 0.86
C HIS A 86 0.14 -12.21 2.22
N ALA A 87 -0.68 -12.04 3.25
CA ALA A 87 -0.28 -11.49 4.54
C ALA A 87 0.90 -12.24 5.19
N GLU A 88 0.91 -13.57 5.11
CA GLU A 88 1.97 -14.40 5.69
C GLU A 88 3.32 -14.22 4.98
N ALA A 89 3.30 -14.03 3.65
CA ALA A 89 4.51 -13.76 2.88
C ALA A 89 5.06 -12.36 3.21
N ILE A 90 4.19 -11.36 3.30
CA ILE A 90 4.58 -10.01 3.71
C ILE A 90 5.17 -10.04 5.11
N ALA A 91 4.50 -10.66 6.09
CA ALA A 91 4.98 -10.75 7.46
C ALA A 91 6.34 -11.47 7.58
N ARG A 92 6.59 -12.47 6.73
CA ARG A 92 7.84 -13.23 6.71
C ARG A 92 9.00 -12.42 6.13
N HIS A 93 8.80 -11.75 5.00
CA HIS A 93 9.86 -11.11 4.23
C HIS A 93 9.98 -9.61 4.49
N LEU A 94 8.94 -8.99 5.05
CA LEU A 94 8.86 -7.58 5.41
C LEU A 94 8.31 -7.43 6.84
N PRO A 95 8.99 -7.97 7.85
CA PRO A 95 8.46 -8.04 9.23
C PRO A 95 8.19 -6.67 9.86
N ASN A 96 8.87 -5.64 9.38
CA ASN A 96 8.71 -4.27 9.88
C ASN A 96 7.57 -3.51 9.18
N PHE A 97 7.02 -4.05 8.08
CA PHE A 97 5.91 -3.43 7.40
C PHE A 97 4.60 -3.77 8.13
N SER A 98 3.89 -2.74 8.56
CA SER A 98 2.51 -2.84 9.04
C SER A 98 1.85 -1.47 8.98
N TRP A 99 0.51 -1.47 8.95
CA TRP A 99 -0.26 -0.25 9.09
C TRP A 99 -1.23 -0.41 10.26
N THR A 100 -1.54 0.70 10.91
CA THR A 100 -2.56 0.77 11.95
C THR A 100 -3.42 2.00 11.70
N HIS A 101 -4.73 1.80 11.69
CA HIS A 101 -5.71 2.88 11.71
C HIS A 101 -6.28 3.02 13.11
N GLU A 102 -6.25 4.23 13.66
CA GLU A 102 -6.81 4.54 14.96
C GLU A 102 -7.69 5.77 14.88
N ARG A 103 -8.94 5.63 15.35
CA ARG A 103 -9.84 6.76 15.56
C ARG A 103 -9.98 7.02 17.06
N MET A 104 -9.61 8.20 17.47
CA MET A 104 -9.61 8.58 18.87
C MET A 104 -10.70 9.62 19.17
N LYS A 105 -11.40 9.44 20.28
CA LYS A 105 -12.32 10.44 20.85
C LYS A 105 -11.56 11.47 21.72
N SER A 106 -10.48 11.04 22.35
CA SER A 106 -9.57 11.86 23.15
C SER A 106 -8.18 11.24 23.10
N ALA A 107 -7.19 11.89 23.68
CA ALA A 107 -5.81 11.40 23.72
C ALA A 107 -5.64 9.96 24.30
N THR A 108 -6.64 9.45 25.01
CA THR A 108 -6.58 8.15 25.69
C THR A 108 -7.74 7.21 25.37
N VAL A 109 -8.72 7.66 24.57
CA VAL A 109 -9.95 6.87 24.29
C VAL A 109 -10.05 6.58 22.81
N TYR A 110 -9.87 5.31 22.45
CA TYR A 110 -10.08 4.80 21.10
C TYR A 110 -11.59 4.58 20.86
N VAL A 111 -12.05 4.93 19.66
CA VAL A 111 -13.40 4.64 19.17
C VAL A 111 -13.36 3.49 18.18
N ASP A 112 -12.33 3.47 17.33
CA ASP A 112 -12.06 2.39 16.37
C ASP A 112 -10.56 2.17 16.26
N ARG A 113 -10.15 0.91 16.07
CA ARG A 113 -8.78 0.52 15.80
C ARG A 113 -8.77 -0.68 14.86
N ALA A 114 -7.91 -0.62 13.87
CA ALA A 114 -7.62 -1.74 12.99
C ALA A 114 -6.11 -1.85 12.75
N ASP A 115 -5.62 -3.07 12.70
CA ASP A 115 -4.24 -3.40 12.37
C ASP A 115 -4.23 -4.30 11.13
N GLY A 116 -3.38 -3.98 10.15
CA GLY A 116 -3.31 -4.72 8.90
C GLY A 116 -2.85 -6.18 9.06
N ARG A 117 -2.13 -6.49 10.14
CA ARG A 117 -1.73 -7.88 10.45
C ARG A 117 -2.91 -8.70 10.93
N ASP A 118 -3.76 -8.12 11.77
CA ASP A 118 -4.94 -8.80 12.32
C ASP A 118 -6.01 -9.03 11.25
N THR A 119 -6.20 -8.06 10.36
CA THR A 119 -7.18 -8.13 9.27
C THR A 119 -6.68 -8.88 8.03
N ARG A 120 -5.39 -9.23 7.98
CA ARG A 120 -4.71 -9.81 6.81
C ARG A 120 -4.75 -8.93 5.54
N GLU A 121 -4.99 -7.66 5.71
CA GLU A 121 -5.02 -6.65 4.65
C GLU A 121 -3.65 -5.96 4.53
N SER A 122 -2.59 -6.77 4.46
CA SER A 122 -1.21 -6.25 4.46
C SER A 122 -0.76 -5.75 3.09
N ALA A 123 -1.29 -6.31 1.98
CA ALA A 123 -0.96 -5.81 0.65
C ALA A 123 -1.49 -4.39 0.45
N LEU A 124 -0.69 -3.50 -0.13
CA LEU A 124 -1.02 -2.07 -0.30
C LEU A 124 -2.40 -1.80 -0.92
N PRO A 125 -2.84 -2.51 -2.00
CA PRO A 125 -4.16 -2.29 -2.57
C PRO A 125 -5.30 -2.63 -1.61
N LEU A 126 -5.12 -3.63 -0.74
CA LEU A 126 -6.10 -4.03 0.26
C LEU A 126 -6.07 -3.08 1.46
N ALA A 127 -4.88 -2.74 1.95
CA ALA A 127 -4.67 -1.79 3.03
C ALA A 127 -5.31 -0.43 2.70
N LEU A 128 -5.02 0.10 1.51
CA LEU A 128 -5.60 1.37 1.03
C LEU A 128 -7.13 1.33 1.05
N ALA A 129 -7.73 0.28 0.50
CA ALA A 129 -9.19 0.13 0.47
C ALA A 129 -9.80 0.01 1.87
N ALA A 130 -9.16 -0.75 2.76
CA ALA A 130 -9.64 -0.95 4.13
C ALA A 130 -9.58 0.34 4.96
N ILE A 131 -8.48 1.08 4.87
CA ILE A 131 -8.31 2.35 5.59
C ILE A 131 -9.25 3.42 5.03
N GLU A 132 -9.34 3.53 3.70
CA GLU A 132 -10.26 4.45 3.03
C GLU A 132 -11.71 4.20 3.43
N ALA A 133 -12.17 2.95 3.45
CA ALA A 133 -13.51 2.58 3.87
C ALA A 133 -13.80 3.00 5.32
N ARG A 134 -12.84 2.80 6.24
CA ARG A 134 -12.97 3.19 7.65
C ARG A 134 -13.06 4.71 7.83
N ILE A 135 -12.21 5.47 7.14
CA ILE A 135 -12.26 6.93 7.20
C ILE A 135 -13.57 7.44 6.59
N ASN A 136 -14.00 6.88 5.46
CA ASN A 136 -15.24 7.30 4.79
C ASN A 136 -16.51 6.96 5.57
N ALA A 137 -16.49 5.94 6.44
CA ALA A 137 -17.62 5.62 7.31
C ALA A 137 -17.97 6.76 8.29
N ASP A 138 -16.98 7.57 8.66
CA ASP A 138 -17.13 8.69 9.58
C ASP A 138 -16.82 10.05 8.95
N ASN A 139 -16.69 10.10 7.62
CA ASN A 139 -16.40 11.34 6.89
C ASN A 139 -17.66 12.21 6.83
N PRO A 140 -17.76 13.29 7.65
CA PRO A 140 -18.99 14.06 7.74
C PRO A 140 -19.31 14.78 6.43
N ILE A 141 -20.59 14.80 6.09
CA ILE A 141 -21.13 15.53 4.95
C ILE A 141 -21.76 16.83 5.46
N THR A 142 -21.36 17.94 4.87
CA THR A 142 -21.98 19.25 5.09
C THR A 142 -22.73 19.63 3.84
N THR A 143 -24.03 19.95 4.00
CA THR A 143 -24.86 20.44 2.91
C THR A 143 -24.90 21.97 2.95
N VAL A 144 -24.59 22.59 1.83
CA VAL A 144 -24.69 24.03 1.62
C VAL A 144 -25.83 24.31 0.64
N GLU A 145 -26.82 25.09 1.06
CA GLU A 145 -27.94 25.49 0.22
C GLU A 145 -27.64 26.85 -0.44
N HIS A 146 -27.82 26.90 -1.75
CA HIS A 146 -27.73 28.14 -2.52
C HIS A 146 -28.89 28.25 -3.48
N GLY A 147 -29.91 29.01 -3.11
CA GLY A 147 -31.18 29.11 -3.84
C GLY A 147 -31.91 27.76 -3.90
N LEU A 148 -32.12 27.23 -5.11
CA LEU A 148 -32.73 25.91 -5.33
C LEU A 148 -31.73 24.75 -5.37
N TYR A 149 -30.46 25.03 -5.18
CA TYR A 149 -29.38 24.03 -5.27
C TYR A 149 -28.90 23.61 -3.89
N HIS A 150 -28.70 22.30 -3.72
CA HIS A 150 -28.07 21.69 -2.56
C HIS A 150 -26.73 21.10 -2.97
N PHE A 151 -25.67 21.54 -2.32
CA PHE A 151 -24.32 21.03 -2.55
C PHE A 151 -23.86 20.26 -1.33
N GLU A 152 -23.46 19.02 -1.53
CA GLU A 152 -22.91 18.16 -0.49
C GLU A 152 -21.39 18.15 -0.56
N PHE A 153 -20.75 18.47 0.55
CA PHE A 153 -19.31 18.45 0.69
C PHE A 153 -18.90 17.48 1.79
N ARG A 154 -18.00 16.55 1.47
CA ARG A 154 -17.35 15.74 2.49
C ARG A 154 -16.22 16.52 3.13
N ALA A 155 -16.02 16.36 4.46
CA ALA A 155 -14.93 17.02 5.19
C ALA A 155 -13.56 16.61 4.63
N TYR A 156 -13.43 15.35 4.21
CA TYR A 156 -12.26 14.82 3.51
C TYR A 156 -12.64 14.45 2.09
N PRO A 157 -12.29 15.27 1.07
CA PRO A 157 -12.52 14.95 -0.33
C PRO A 157 -11.76 13.68 -0.71
N GLY A 158 -12.40 12.77 -1.49
CA GLY A 158 -11.85 11.45 -1.80
C GLY A 158 -10.46 11.50 -2.46
N VAL A 159 -10.23 12.46 -3.35
CA VAL A 159 -8.92 12.64 -4.00
C VAL A 159 -7.83 12.99 -2.98
N ALA A 160 -8.08 13.96 -2.09
CA ALA A 160 -7.12 14.37 -1.07
C ALA A 160 -6.84 13.25 -0.06
N LEU A 161 -7.89 12.50 0.33
CA LEU A 161 -7.76 11.35 1.21
C LEU A 161 -6.88 10.27 0.58
N ARG A 162 -7.13 9.93 -0.68
CA ARG A 162 -6.35 8.93 -1.42
C ARG A 162 -4.87 9.31 -1.50
N GLU A 163 -4.56 10.54 -1.87
CA GLU A 163 -3.18 11.03 -1.93
C GLU A 163 -2.49 10.98 -0.57
N ALA A 164 -3.18 11.39 0.49
CA ALA A 164 -2.64 11.34 1.84
C ALA A 164 -2.34 9.89 2.28
N LEU A 165 -3.24 8.94 1.97
CA LEU A 165 -3.06 7.53 2.28
C LEU A 165 -1.93 6.90 1.47
N LEU A 166 -1.82 7.19 0.17
CA LEU A 166 -0.72 6.71 -0.66
C LEU A 166 0.62 7.21 -0.12
N ASN A 167 0.72 8.49 0.21
CA ASN A 167 1.93 9.04 0.82
C ASN A 167 2.26 8.37 2.16
N ALA A 168 1.27 8.17 3.03
CA ALA A 168 1.50 7.51 4.32
C ALA A 168 1.93 6.05 4.19
N LEU A 169 1.43 5.30 3.19
CA LEU A 169 1.74 3.88 2.99
C LEU A 169 3.03 3.64 2.19
N CYS A 170 3.43 4.59 1.33
CA CYS A 170 4.59 4.42 0.44
C CYS A 170 5.88 5.06 1.00
N HIS A 171 5.78 5.94 1.99
CA HIS A 171 6.93 6.63 2.61
C HIS A 171 7.17 6.21 4.06
N LEU A 172 6.90 4.94 4.37
CA LEU A 172 7.17 4.33 5.68
C LEU A 172 8.64 3.97 5.86
#